data_3b454ea2734ccb84ed556e8dfed73296
#
_entry.id   3b454ea2734ccb84ed556e8dfed73296
#
_cell.length_a   1.000
_cell.length_b   1.000
_cell.length_c   1.000
_cell.angle_alpha   90.00
_cell.angle_beta   90.00
_cell.angle_gamma   90.00
#
_symmetry.space_group_name_H-M   'P 1'
#
loop_
_entity.id
_entity.type
_entity.pdbx_description
1 polymer ?
#
loop_
_entity_poly.entity_id
_entity_poly.type
_entity_poly.pdbx_seq_one_letter_code
_entity_poly.pdbx_strand_id
1 'polypeptide(L)' 'MAMTTERIEINPAIMMGKPVIRGTRITVELILRKLAEGASEGELLQDYPHLTTEDLRAAVAYGAASVA' A
#
# COMPACT_ATOMS: atom_id res chain seq x y z
N MET A 1 4.43 17.48 1.42
CA MET A 1 5.01 17.13 1.22
C MET A 1 5.14 15.94 0.77
N ALA A 2 5.84 15.63 0.33
CA ALA A 2 6.03 14.55 -0.47
C ALA A 2 6.15 13.29 0.29
N MET A 3 5.37 13.21 1.29
CA MET A 3 5.35 12.01 2.04
C MET A 3 4.74 10.92 1.25
N THR A 4 3.71 11.23 0.48
CA THR A 4 3.17 10.22 -0.38
C THR A 4 4.08 10.11 -1.55
N THR A 5 4.43 8.90 -1.89
CA THR A 5 5.20 8.65 -3.07
C THR A 5 4.28 8.70 -4.26
N GLU A 6 4.88 8.64 -5.44
CA GLU A 6 4.08 8.54 -6.64
C GLU A 6 3.24 7.27 -6.68
N ARG A 7 3.58 6.29 -5.85
CA ARG A 7 2.88 5.02 -5.85
C ARG A 7 1.69 4.99 -4.93
N ILE A 8 1.54 5.98 -4.07
CA ILE A 8 0.41 6.05 -3.14
C ILE A 8 -0.52 7.16 -3.58
N GLU A 9 -1.80 6.83 -3.69
CA GLU A 9 -2.81 7.80 -4.09
C GLU A 9 -3.87 7.91 -3.01
N ILE A 10 -4.30 9.14 -2.72
CA ILE A 10 -5.41 9.39 -1.81
C ILE A 10 -6.44 10.15 -2.61
N ASN A 11 -7.57 9.51 -2.88
CA ASN A 11 -8.63 10.09 -3.70
C ASN A 11 -9.97 9.75 -3.07
N PRO A 12 -10.77 10.74 -2.69
CA PRO A 12 -12.06 10.47 -2.02
C PRO A 12 -12.98 9.56 -2.83
N ALA A 13 -12.81 9.51 -4.14
CA ALA A 13 -13.63 8.66 -5.00
C ALA A 13 -13.15 7.20 -4.99
N ILE A 14 -12.01 6.91 -4.41
CA ILE A 14 -11.46 5.57 -4.40
C ILE A 14 -11.32 5.12 -2.95
N MET A 15 -12.00 4.04 -2.60
CA MET A 15 -11.96 3.45 -1.27
C MET A 15 -12.18 4.48 -0.17
N MET A 16 -13.07 5.44 -0.44
CA MET A 16 -13.49 6.45 0.53
C MET A 16 -12.31 7.30 1.03
N GLY A 17 -11.33 7.52 0.19
CA GLY A 17 -10.20 8.37 0.53
C GLY A 17 -9.08 7.67 1.28
N LYS A 18 -9.15 6.36 1.43
CA LYS A 18 -8.04 5.63 2.05
C LYS A 18 -6.84 5.62 1.11
N PRO A 19 -5.62 5.65 1.65
CA PRO A 19 -4.44 5.52 0.81
C PRO A 19 -4.43 4.18 0.08
N VAL A 20 -4.22 4.23 -1.22
CA VAL A 20 -4.19 3.03 -2.05
C VAL A 20 -2.93 3.05 -2.91
N ILE A 21 -2.56 1.88 -3.40
CA ILE A 21 -1.52 1.81 -4.43
C ILE A 21 -2.11 2.38 -5.70
N ARG A 22 -1.42 3.35 -6.29
CA ARG A 22 -1.91 4.08 -7.45
C ARG A 22 -2.30 3.13 -8.57
N GLY A 23 -3.45 3.37 -9.13
CA GLY A 23 -3.97 2.54 -10.21
C GLY A 23 -4.69 1.29 -9.74
N THR A 24 -4.85 1.11 -8.44
CA THR A 24 -5.53 -0.06 -7.89
C THR A 24 -6.50 0.37 -6.82
N ARG A 25 -7.26 -0.60 -6.29
CA ARG A 25 -8.06 -0.38 -5.10
C ARG A 25 -7.45 -1.08 -3.88
N ILE A 26 -6.18 -1.46 -3.99
CA ILE A 26 -5.48 -2.14 -2.90
C ILE A 26 -5.02 -1.08 -1.92
N THR A 27 -5.56 -1.10 -0.71
CA THR A 27 -5.23 -0.09 0.28
C THR A 27 -3.90 -0.40 0.96
N VAL A 28 -3.25 0.66 1.41
CA VAL A 28 -2.05 0.50 2.23
C VAL A 28 -2.40 -0.30 3.48
N GLU A 29 -3.57 -0.03 4.06
CA GLU A 29 -4.01 -0.75 5.25
C GLU A 29 -4.06 -2.26 5.02
N LEU A 30 -4.58 -2.68 3.88
CA LEU A 30 -4.66 -4.11 3.57
C LEU A 30 -3.27 -4.73 3.52
N ILE A 31 -2.33 -4.05 2.85
CA ILE A 31 -0.97 -4.57 2.72
C ILE A 31 -0.33 -4.69 4.10
N LEU A 32 -0.45 -3.65 4.92
CA LEU A 32 0.16 -3.67 6.25
C LEU A 32 -0.46 -4.74 7.12
N ARG A 33 -1.78 -4.92 7.03
CA ARG A 33 -2.46 -5.95 7.81
C ARG A 33 -1.99 -7.35 7.41
N LYS A 34 -1.86 -7.60 6.11
CA LYS A 34 -1.41 -8.90 5.64
C LYS A 34 0.00 -9.20 6.12
N LEU A 35 0.88 -8.20 6.07
CA LEU A 35 2.23 -8.39 6.58
C LEU A 35 2.22 -8.67 8.08
N ALA A 36 1.36 -7.96 8.82
CA ALA A 36 1.26 -8.18 10.26
C ALA A 36 0.75 -9.57 10.58
N GLU A 37 -0.06 -10.16 9.69
CA GLU A 37 -0.59 -11.50 9.87
C GLU A 37 0.41 -12.58 9.46
N GLY A 38 1.58 -12.19 8.98
CA GLY A 38 2.62 -13.14 8.64
C GLY A 38 2.79 -13.42 7.16
N ALA A 39 2.06 -12.72 6.29
CA ALA A 39 2.23 -12.91 4.86
C ALA A 39 3.60 -12.39 4.43
N SER A 40 4.26 -13.12 3.54
CA SER A 40 5.52 -12.69 2.98
C SER A 40 5.27 -11.77 1.79
N GLU A 41 6.31 -11.01 1.41
CA GLU A 41 6.22 -10.20 0.20
C GLU A 41 5.90 -11.06 -1.01
N GLY A 42 6.53 -12.23 -1.10
CA GLY A 42 6.28 -13.13 -2.22
C GLY A 42 4.84 -13.55 -2.31
N GLU A 43 4.23 -13.84 -1.16
CA GLU A 43 2.83 -14.21 -1.14
C GLU A 43 1.94 -13.07 -1.61
N LEU A 44 2.24 -11.85 -1.17
CA LEU A 44 1.45 -10.69 -1.59
C LEU A 44 1.58 -10.44 -3.08
N LEU A 45 2.79 -10.57 -3.62
CA LEU A 45 2.99 -10.37 -5.05
C LEU A 45 2.28 -11.45 -5.86
N GLN A 46 2.18 -12.65 -5.32
CA GLN A 46 1.48 -13.73 -5.99
C GLN A 46 -0.03 -13.53 -5.95
N ASP A 47 -0.55 -13.08 -4.80
CA ASP A 47 -1.98 -12.87 -4.63
C ASP A 47 -2.48 -11.64 -5.38
N TYR A 48 -1.62 -10.65 -5.56
CA TYR A 48 -1.97 -9.40 -6.23
C TYR A 48 -0.96 -9.15 -7.34
N PRO A 49 -1.15 -9.76 -8.51
CA PRO A 49 -0.13 -9.73 -9.57
C PRO A 49 0.24 -8.33 -10.08
N HIS A 50 -0.64 -7.35 -9.84
CA HIS A 50 -0.34 -5.99 -10.27
C HIS A 50 0.59 -5.25 -9.32
N LEU A 51 0.83 -5.80 -8.12
CA LEU A 51 1.74 -5.18 -7.17
C LEU A 51 3.18 -5.46 -7.56
N THR A 52 4.04 -4.50 -7.25
CA THR A 52 5.48 -4.66 -7.40
C THR A 52 6.14 -4.57 -6.03
N THR A 53 7.40 -4.95 -5.95
CA THR A 53 8.17 -4.82 -4.72
C THR A 53 8.21 -3.36 -4.29
N GLU A 54 8.35 -2.45 -5.25
CA GLU A 54 8.37 -1.02 -4.95
C GLU A 54 7.06 -0.55 -4.34
N ASP A 55 5.94 -1.12 -4.81
CA ASP A 55 4.64 -0.78 -4.24
C ASP A 55 4.56 -1.19 -2.77
N LEU A 56 5.06 -2.39 -2.46
CA LEU A 56 5.06 -2.87 -1.08
C LEU A 56 5.91 -1.98 -0.19
N ARG A 57 7.08 -1.58 -0.68
CA ARG A 57 7.96 -0.70 0.08
C ARG A 57 7.31 0.66 0.29
N ALA A 58 6.62 1.17 -0.72
CA ALA A 58 5.92 2.44 -0.60
C ALA A 58 4.83 2.37 0.46
N ALA A 59 4.11 1.24 0.50
CA ALA A 59 3.06 1.06 1.51
C ALA A 59 3.64 1.05 2.92
N VAL A 60 4.74 0.32 3.12
CA VAL A 60 5.37 0.25 4.42
C VAL A 60 5.92 1.61 4.83
N ALA A 61 6.54 2.32 3.89
CA ALA A 61 7.09 3.64 4.17
C ALA A 61 5.98 4.62 4.53
N TYR A 62 4.84 4.54 3.83
CA TYR A 62 3.70 5.39 4.14
C TYR A 62 3.20 5.11 5.56
N GLY A 63 3.07 3.82 5.90
CA GLY A 63 2.62 3.46 7.24
C GLY A 63 3.56 3.95 8.32
N ALA A 64 4.86 3.83 8.09
CA ALA A 64 5.86 4.30 9.05
C ALA A 64 5.77 5.81 9.23
N ALA A 65 5.60 6.54 8.14
CA ALA A 65 5.48 8.00 8.21
C ALA A 65 4.19 8.41 8.93
N SER A 66 3.14 7.62 8.80
CA SER A 66 1.85 7.97 9.38
C SER A 66 1.84 7.86 10.89
N VAL A 67 2.74 7.07 11.47
CA VAL A 67 2.78 6.87 12.92
C VAL A 67 4.00 7.54 13.55
N ALA A 68 4.79 8.22 12.77
CA ALA A 68 6.02 8.86 13.26
C ALA A 68 5.72 10.07 14.13
#